data_4eff55f48ff72f3e7bbd904c9518e169
#
_entry.id   4eff55f48ff72f3e7bbd904c9518e169
#
_cell.length_a   1.000
_cell.length_b   1.000
_cell.length_c   1.000
_cell.angle_alpha   90.00
_cell.angle_beta   90.00
_cell.angle_gamma   90.00
#
_symmetry.space_group_name_H-M   'P 1'
#
loop_
_entity.id
_entity.type
_entity.pdbx_description
1 polymer ?
#
loop_
_entity_poly.entity_id
_entity_poly.type
_entity_poly.pdbx_seq_one_letter_code
_entity_poly.pdbx_strand_id
1 'polypeptide(L)'
;KKEGFEIELPAVGHRTGFAATYKSNKPGPTVVFLAEYDALAGLGHGCGHNVFGATSSLAGAALKSVVDQIGGEVRVYGTPGEEGGQNGSAKGSFVKKGYLNDVDFALCVHPGSGPEDGLSTRNYACAPVDIEFWGKPAHAAGCPQDGINALDAQILTYAAVGVLRQQLTDRIRIHGVIVDGGTAPNVIPEY
;
A
#
# COMPACT_ATOMS: atom_id res chain seq x y z
N LYS A 1 11.45 -22.19 2.36
CA LYS A 1 12.42 -23.16 2.91
C LYS A 1 12.38 -24.52 2.20
N LYS A 2 11.21 -25.10 1.97
CA LYS A 2 11.10 -26.40 1.27
C LYS A 2 11.72 -26.37 -0.13
N GLU A 3 11.60 -25.22 -0.81
CA GLU A 3 12.15 -24.98 -2.14
C GLU A 3 13.64 -24.56 -2.12
N GLY A 4 14.33 -24.58 -0.97
CA GLY A 4 15.74 -24.25 -0.86
C GLY A 4 16.09 -22.77 -0.77
N PHE A 5 15.09 -21.87 -0.65
CA PHE A 5 15.35 -20.44 -0.40
C PHE A 5 15.88 -20.19 1.01
N GLU A 6 16.84 -19.30 1.12
CA GLU A 6 17.17 -18.62 2.39
C GLU A 6 16.08 -17.60 2.69
N ILE A 7 15.62 -17.54 3.95
CA ILE A 7 14.49 -16.71 4.33
C ILE A 7 14.83 -15.84 5.52
N GLU A 8 14.70 -14.53 5.33
CA GLU A 8 14.64 -13.52 6.38
C GLU A 8 13.17 -13.23 6.71
N LEU A 9 12.80 -13.39 7.99
CA LEU A 9 11.47 -13.09 8.52
C LEU A 9 11.60 -12.78 10.02
N PRO A 10 11.19 -11.61 10.53
CA PRO A 10 10.61 -10.49 9.80
C PRO A 10 11.63 -9.73 8.95
N ALA A 11 11.20 -9.10 7.84
CA ALA A 11 12.05 -8.30 6.98
C ALA A 11 11.66 -6.82 7.00
N VAL A 12 12.62 -5.96 6.78
CA VAL A 12 12.54 -4.49 6.58
C VAL A 12 11.70 -3.73 7.62
N GLY A 13 11.52 -4.30 8.83
CA GLY A 13 10.72 -3.67 9.91
C GLY A 13 9.23 -4.03 9.88
N HIS A 14 8.77 -4.87 8.96
CA HIS A 14 7.42 -5.39 8.92
C HIS A 14 7.36 -6.80 9.52
N ARG A 15 6.55 -6.97 10.57
CA ARG A 15 6.43 -8.23 11.32
C ARG A 15 6.13 -9.45 10.45
N THR A 16 5.35 -9.27 9.40
CA THR A 16 4.96 -10.32 8.46
C THR A 16 5.69 -10.21 7.11
N GLY A 17 6.49 -9.14 6.89
CA GLY A 17 7.32 -9.01 5.70
C GLY A 17 8.43 -10.06 5.68
N PHE A 18 8.75 -10.58 4.51
CA PHE A 18 9.85 -11.54 4.37
C PHE A 18 10.67 -11.28 3.11
N ALA A 19 11.93 -11.69 3.15
CA ALA A 19 12.78 -11.80 1.97
C ALA A 19 13.22 -13.26 1.83
N ALA A 20 12.95 -13.84 0.67
CA ALA A 20 13.40 -15.17 0.29
C ALA A 20 14.37 -15.05 -0.88
N THR A 21 15.55 -15.65 -0.77
CA THR A 21 16.63 -15.52 -1.76
C THR A 21 17.17 -16.88 -2.14
N TYR A 22 17.39 -17.10 -3.43
CA TYR A 22 18.12 -18.24 -3.97
C TYR A 22 19.09 -17.76 -5.04
N LYS A 23 20.37 -18.07 -4.86
CA LYS A 23 21.44 -17.66 -5.76
C LYS A 23 22.11 -18.88 -6.39
N SER A 24 22.22 -18.88 -7.70
CA SER A 24 22.96 -19.90 -8.43
C SER A 24 24.48 -19.67 -8.33
N ASN A 25 25.26 -20.70 -8.64
CA ASN A 25 26.74 -20.60 -8.71
C ASN A 25 27.21 -19.92 -10.01
N LYS A 26 26.31 -19.57 -10.92
CA LYS A 26 26.62 -18.94 -12.19
C LYS A 26 26.24 -17.47 -12.19
N PRO A 27 27.01 -16.58 -12.81
CA PRO A 27 26.63 -15.19 -12.97
C PRO A 27 25.36 -15.06 -13.83
N GLY A 28 24.57 -14.04 -13.56
CA GLY A 28 23.35 -13.75 -14.28
C GLY A 28 22.52 -12.68 -13.56
N PRO A 29 21.35 -12.34 -14.09
CA PRO A 29 20.51 -11.27 -13.52
C PRO A 29 19.92 -11.65 -12.18
N THR A 30 19.63 -10.63 -11.38
CA THR A 30 18.83 -10.71 -10.15
C THR A 30 17.38 -10.36 -10.46
N VAL A 31 16.49 -11.34 -10.27
CA VAL A 31 15.05 -11.18 -10.50
C VAL A 31 14.30 -11.27 -9.17
N VAL A 32 13.47 -10.29 -8.87
CA VAL A 32 12.61 -10.32 -7.68
C VAL A 32 11.14 -10.39 -8.06
N PHE A 33 10.40 -11.26 -7.39
CA PHE A 33 8.94 -11.30 -7.40
C PHE A 33 8.42 -10.65 -6.13
N LEU A 34 7.60 -9.60 -6.29
CA LEU A 34 6.92 -8.95 -5.17
C LEU A 34 5.63 -9.71 -4.88
N ALA A 35 5.38 -10.02 -3.62
CA ALA A 35 4.23 -10.80 -3.18
C ALA A 35 3.42 -10.00 -2.16
N GLU A 36 2.27 -9.48 -2.57
CA GLU A 36 1.28 -8.86 -1.67
C GLU A 36 0.34 -9.93 -1.12
N TYR A 37 -0.14 -9.77 0.10
CA TYR A 37 -1.06 -10.70 0.77
C TYR A 37 -1.89 -10.05 1.87
N ASP A 38 -1.87 -8.73 1.97
CA ASP A 38 -2.74 -7.97 2.85
C ASP A 38 -4.16 -7.85 2.30
N ALA A 39 -5.10 -7.53 3.17
CA ALA A 39 -6.51 -7.44 2.85
C ALA A 39 -7.05 -6.07 3.25
N LEU A 40 -8.08 -5.62 2.56
CA LEU A 40 -8.83 -4.40 2.90
C LEU A 40 -9.54 -4.57 4.25
N ALA A 41 -9.39 -3.60 5.13
CA ALA A 41 -10.02 -3.62 6.44
C ALA A 41 -11.57 -3.67 6.30
N GLY A 42 -12.19 -4.63 6.98
CA GLY A 42 -13.64 -4.84 6.95
C GLY A 42 -14.21 -5.48 5.67
N LEU A 43 -13.44 -5.53 4.57
CA LEU A 43 -13.86 -6.08 3.29
C LEU A 43 -13.19 -7.43 2.95
N GLY A 44 -11.96 -7.64 3.40
CA GLY A 44 -11.19 -8.84 3.04
C GLY A 44 -10.42 -8.67 1.73
N HIS A 45 -10.21 -9.78 1.00
CA HIS A 45 -9.41 -9.79 -0.23
C HIS A 45 -10.15 -9.29 -1.47
N GLY A 46 -10.80 -8.12 -1.38
CA GLY A 46 -11.47 -7.48 -2.51
C GLY A 46 -10.51 -7.08 -3.65
N CYS A 47 -9.22 -6.83 -3.35
CA CYS A 47 -8.18 -6.54 -4.32
C CYS A 47 -7.45 -7.80 -4.84
N GLY A 48 -7.72 -8.98 -4.27
CA GLY A 48 -7.17 -10.25 -4.73
C GLY A 48 -5.72 -10.53 -4.33
N HIS A 49 -5.19 -9.87 -3.31
CA HIS A 49 -3.80 -10.07 -2.85
C HIS A 49 -3.52 -11.49 -2.35
N ASN A 50 -4.52 -12.25 -1.91
CA ASN A 50 -4.37 -13.68 -1.61
C ASN A 50 -3.91 -14.50 -2.83
N VAL A 51 -4.40 -14.16 -4.03
CA VAL A 51 -3.96 -14.76 -5.30
C VAL A 51 -2.59 -14.20 -5.67
N PHE A 52 -2.39 -12.90 -5.55
CA PHE A 52 -1.13 -12.23 -5.87
C PHE A 52 0.06 -12.84 -5.09
N GLY A 53 -0.06 -12.99 -3.78
CA GLY A 53 0.99 -13.58 -2.94
C GLY A 53 1.32 -15.02 -3.33
N ALA A 54 0.30 -15.80 -3.68
CA ALA A 54 0.47 -17.18 -4.12
C ALA A 54 1.16 -17.28 -5.49
N THR A 55 0.71 -16.49 -6.48
CA THR A 55 1.26 -16.52 -7.85
C THR A 55 2.70 -16.01 -7.89
N SER A 56 3.02 -14.91 -7.18
CA SER A 56 4.38 -14.40 -7.10
C SER A 56 5.34 -15.39 -6.42
N SER A 57 4.90 -16.07 -5.38
CA SER A 57 5.69 -17.11 -4.71
C SER A 57 5.92 -18.33 -5.62
N LEU A 58 4.89 -18.73 -6.37
CA LEU A 58 4.99 -19.81 -7.34
C LEU A 58 5.93 -19.45 -8.50
N ALA A 59 5.86 -18.21 -9.01
CA ALA A 59 6.74 -17.72 -10.06
C ALA A 59 8.21 -17.75 -9.62
N GLY A 60 8.51 -17.35 -8.37
CA GLY A 60 9.84 -17.45 -7.79
C GLY A 60 10.33 -18.91 -7.71
N ALA A 61 9.49 -19.83 -7.26
CA ALA A 61 9.82 -21.25 -7.20
C ALA A 61 10.01 -21.85 -8.61
N ALA A 62 9.21 -21.45 -9.59
CA ALA A 62 9.33 -21.89 -10.96
C ALA A 62 10.65 -21.41 -11.60
N LEU A 63 11.01 -20.12 -11.45
CA LEU A 63 12.29 -19.61 -11.96
C LEU A 63 13.47 -20.27 -11.27
N LYS A 64 13.38 -20.53 -9.95
CA LYS A 64 14.40 -21.23 -9.19
C LYS A 64 14.73 -22.60 -9.80
N SER A 65 13.75 -23.33 -10.34
CA SER A 65 13.96 -24.66 -10.88
C SER A 65 14.93 -24.70 -12.08
N VAL A 66 15.14 -23.57 -12.74
CA VAL A 66 16.02 -23.44 -13.91
C VAL A 66 17.21 -22.51 -13.68
N VAL A 67 17.26 -21.74 -12.61
CA VAL A 67 18.29 -20.71 -12.38
C VAL A 67 19.71 -21.30 -12.30
N ASP A 68 19.88 -22.52 -11.82
CA ASP A 68 21.19 -23.19 -11.80
C ASP A 68 21.71 -23.53 -13.21
N GLN A 69 20.82 -23.60 -14.19
CA GLN A 69 21.16 -23.83 -15.59
C GLN A 69 21.52 -22.54 -16.31
N ILE A 70 20.70 -21.47 -16.10
CA ILE A 70 20.83 -20.21 -16.82
C ILE A 70 21.68 -19.15 -16.09
N GLY A 71 21.87 -19.26 -14.77
CA GLY A 71 22.61 -18.31 -13.94
C GLY A 71 21.70 -17.24 -13.31
N GLY A 72 22.23 -16.54 -12.31
CA GLY A 72 21.57 -15.43 -11.66
C GLY A 72 21.03 -15.73 -10.26
N GLU A 73 20.16 -14.87 -9.80
CA GLU A 73 19.57 -14.89 -8.47
C GLU A 73 18.05 -14.68 -8.54
N VAL A 74 17.29 -15.45 -7.76
CA VAL A 74 15.84 -15.34 -7.65
C VAL A 74 15.48 -14.91 -6.25
N ARG A 75 14.69 -13.85 -6.15
CA ARG A 75 14.17 -13.35 -4.88
C ARG A 75 12.66 -13.34 -4.89
N VAL A 76 12.06 -13.54 -3.70
CA VAL A 76 10.63 -13.30 -3.46
C VAL A 76 10.53 -12.43 -2.23
N TYR A 77 9.96 -11.24 -2.37
CA TYR A 77 9.74 -10.33 -1.25
C TYR A 77 8.26 -10.31 -0.89
N GLY A 78 7.98 -10.69 0.35
CA GLY A 78 6.66 -10.55 0.93
C GLY A 78 6.41 -9.12 1.38
N THR A 79 5.48 -8.45 0.70
CA THR A 79 5.28 -7.01 0.81
C THR A 79 3.89 -6.66 1.36
N PRO A 80 3.64 -6.83 2.69
CA PRO A 80 2.37 -6.47 3.31
C PRO A 80 2.16 -4.95 3.36
N GLY A 81 0.90 -4.54 3.60
CA GLY A 81 0.50 -3.17 3.89
C GLY A 81 0.40 -2.29 2.65
N GLU A 82 0.12 -2.83 1.49
CA GLU A 82 -0.12 -2.05 0.26
C GLU A 82 -1.41 -1.24 0.40
N GLU A 83 -2.46 -1.84 0.93
CA GLU A 83 -3.78 -1.22 1.19
C GLU A 83 -3.79 -0.29 2.42
N GLY A 84 -2.64 -0.09 3.02
CA GLY A 84 -2.45 0.68 4.23
C GLY A 84 -2.10 -0.18 5.44
N GLY A 85 -1.68 0.46 6.51
CA GLY A 85 -1.28 -0.22 7.74
C GLY A 85 -0.30 0.59 8.57
N GLN A 86 -0.04 0.14 9.78
CA GLN A 86 0.72 0.85 10.81
C GLN A 86 2.11 1.34 10.34
N ASN A 87 2.76 0.63 9.41
CA ASN A 87 4.10 0.96 8.92
C ASN A 87 4.09 1.33 7.42
N GLY A 88 2.92 1.56 6.82
CA GLY A 88 2.76 1.79 5.38
C GLY A 88 3.13 0.57 4.53
N SER A 89 3.28 0.78 3.24
CA SER A 89 3.63 -0.28 2.29
C SER A 89 5.05 -0.80 2.50
N ALA A 90 5.19 -2.11 2.68
CA ALA A 90 6.49 -2.75 2.82
C ALA A 90 7.38 -2.59 1.57
N LYS A 91 6.81 -2.42 0.36
CA LYS A 91 7.58 -2.13 -0.85
C LYS A 91 8.46 -0.89 -0.68
N GLY A 92 7.92 0.19 -0.13
CA GLY A 92 8.68 1.39 0.20
C GLY A 92 9.80 1.13 1.21
N SER A 93 9.58 0.25 2.18
CA SER A 93 10.59 -0.15 3.17
C SER A 93 11.70 -0.98 2.55
N PHE A 94 11.42 -1.90 1.62
CA PHE A 94 12.42 -2.64 0.85
C PHE A 94 13.31 -1.70 0.03
N VAL A 95 12.73 -0.69 -0.63
CA VAL A 95 13.48 0.34 -1.35
C VAL A 95 14.39 1.13 -0.40
N LYS A 96 13.83 1.65 0.69
CA LYS A 96 14.60 2.46 1.68
C LYS A 96 15.75 1.69 2.32
N LYS A 97 15.62 0.37 2.48
CA LYS A 97 16.65 -0.51 3.05
C LYS A 97 17.64 -1.03 2.01
N GLY A 98 17.49 -0.66 0.73
CA GLY A 98 18.43 -1.00 -0.33
C GLY A 98 18.28 -2.41 -0.91
N TYR A 99 17.23 -3.15 -0.59
CA TYR A 99 17.01 -4.52 -1.08
C TYR A 99 16.81 -4.60 -2.59
N LEU A 100 16.52 -3.49 -3.25
CA LEU A 100 16.31 -3.42 -4.69
C LEU A 100 17.49 -2.80 -5.45
N ASN A 101 18.59 -2.42 -4.77
CA ASN A 101 19.70 -1.71 -5.40
C ASN A 101 20.46 -2.54 -6.44
N ASP A 102 20.45 -3.84 -6.31
CA ASP A 102 21.15 -4.82 -7.17
C ASP A 102 20.18 -5.72 -7.95
N VAL A 103 18.91 -5.30 -8.06
CA VAL A 103 17.85 -6.01 -8.77
C VAL A 103 17.78 -5.52 -10.22
N ASP A 104 17.90 -6.42 -11.18
CA ASP A 104 17.74 -6.11 -12.60
C ASP A 104 16.28 -6.08 -13.05
N PHE A 105 15.44 -6.98 -12.49
CA PHE A 105 14.00 -7.08 -12.82
C PHE A 105 13.17 -7.26 -11.56
N ALA A 106 12.17 -6.39 -11.39
CA ALA A 106 11.15 -6.51 -10.36
C ALA A 106 9.79 -6.79 -11.02
N LEU A 107 9.18 -7.90 -10.66
CA LEU A 107 7.92 -8.39 -11.25
C LEU A 107 6.86 -8.56 -10.17
N CYS A 108 5.62 -8.28 -10.51
CA CYS A 108 4.46 -8.58 -9.68
C CYS A 108 3.27 -8.95 -10.57
N VAL A 109 2.42 -9.85 -10.08
CA VAL A 109 1.26 -10.35 -10.81
C VAL A 109 0.00 -9.97 -10.04
N HIS A 110 -0.52 -8.77 -10.31
CA HIS A 110 -1.73 -8.27 -9.64
C HIS A 110 -2.98 -8.72 -10.39
N PRO A 111 -3.98 -9.32 -9.72
CA PRO A 111 -5.25 -9.66 -10.35
C PRO A 111 -5.96 -8.41 -10.88
N GLY A 112 -6.60 -8.54 -12.01
CA GLY A 112 -7.40 -7.49 -12.62
C GLY A 112 -8.82 -7.96 -12.90
N SER A 113 -9.73 -7.01 -13.14
CA SER A 113 -11.13 -7.28 -13.49
C SER A 113 -11.38 -7.32 -14.99
N GLY A 114 -10.35 -7.11 -15.81
CA GLY A 114 -10.46 -7.12 -17.27
C GLY A 114 -10.55 -8.53 -17.87
N PRO A 115 -11.01 -8.66 -19.12
CA PRO A 115 -11.08 -9.95 -19.79
C PRO A 115 -9.74 -10.45 -20.32
N GLU A 116 -8.71 -9.63 -20.30
CA GLU A 116 -7.40 -9.92 -20.89
C GLU A 116 -6.28 -9.69 -19.89
N ASP A 117 -5.23 -10.51 -19.98
CA ASP A 117 -3.97 -10.28 -19.29
C ASP A 117 -3.18 -9.18 -19.97
N GLY A 118 -2.49 -8.36 -19.18
CA GLY A 118 -1.71 -7.25 -19.70
C GLY A 118 -0.45 -6.96 -18.92
N LEU A 119 0.50 -6.31 -19.57
CA LEU A 119 1.67 -5.74 -18.90
C LEU A 119 1.41 -4.25 -18.63
N SER A 120 1.44 -3.85 -17.37
CA SER A 120 1.38 -2.45 -16.98
C SER A 120 2.79 -1.90 -16.73
N THR A 121 3.11 -0.79 -17.38
CA THR A 121 4.40 -0.10 -17.21
C THR A 121 4.25 1.25 -16.52
N ARG A 122 3.02 1.66 -16.18
CA ARG A 122 2.71 2.96 -15.59
C ARG A 122 1.76 2.82 -14.42
N ASN A 123 2.13 3.41 -13.29
CA ASN A 123 1.30 3.53 -12.10
C ASN A 123 1.14 5.00 -11.71
N TYR A 124 0.09 5.31 -10.97
CA TYR A 124 -0.04 6.59 -10.30
C TYR A 124 0.83 6.60 -9.03
N ALA A 125 1.41 7.76 -8.71
CA ALA A 125 1.93 7.99 -7.37
C ALA A 125 0.75 8.16 -6.39
N CYS A 126 0.91 7.64 -5.18
CA CYS A 126 -0.06 7.80 -4.10
C CYS A 126 0.59 8.57 -2.94
N ALA A 127 -0.10 9.59 -2.44
CA ALA A 127 0.33 10.36 -1.28
C ALA A 127 -0.87 10.54 -0.34
N PRO A 128 -1.03 9.67 0.67
CA PRO A 128 -2.05 9.86 1.71
C PRO A 128 -1.70 11.07 2.57
N VAL A 129 -2.72 11.84 2.94
CA VAL A 129 -2.60 13.03 3.78
C VAL A 129 -3.72 12.98 4.82
N ASP A 130 -3.36 13.05 6.09
CA ASP A 130 -4.28 13.26 7.19
C ASP A 130 -4.37 14.76 7.47
N ILE A 131 -5.61 15.27 7.57
CA ILE A 131 -5.89 16.68 7.87
C ILE A 131 -6.72 16.71 9.16
N GLU A 132 -6.20 17.36 10.17
CA GLU A 132 -6.82 17.50 11.47
C GLU A 132 -7.22 18.96 11.71
N PHE A 133 -8.43 19.15 12.25
CA PHE A 133 -8.93 20.45 12.67
C PHE A 133 -9.20 20.44 14.17
N TRP A 134 -8.70 21.44 14.84
CA TRP A 134 -8.87 21.62 16.28
C TRP A 134 -9.69 22.88 16.55
N GLY A 135 -10.79 22.71 17.26
CA GLY A 135 -11.74 23.76 17.59
C GLY A 135 -11.91 23.94 19.11
N LYS A 136 -13.12 24.34 19.51
CA LYS A 136 -13.48 24.50 20.90
C LYS A 136 -14.93 24.03 21.12
N PRO A 137 -15.20 23.13 22.07
CA PRO A 137 -16.56 22.65 22.30
C PRO A 137 -17.43 23.72 22.95
N ALA A 138 -18.72 23.66 22.65
CA ALA A 138 -19.73 24.43 23.30
C ALA A 138 -21.09 23.73 23.21
N HIS A 139 -22.06 24.12 24.07
CA HIS A 139 -23.41 23.58 23.97
C HIS A 139 -24.11 24.18 22.74
N ALA A 140 -24.52 23.34 21.80
CA ALA A 140 -25.01 23.74 20.49
C ALA A 140 -26.29 24.63 20.52
N ALA A 141 -27.10 24.50 21.56
CA ALA A 141 -28.31 25.34 21.74
C ALA A 141 -28.12 26.46 22.78
N GLY A 142 -27.33 26.23 23.84
CA GLY A 142 -27.21 27.15 24.96
C GLY A 142 -26.24 28.31 24.74
N CYS A 143 -25.08 28.01 24.16
CA CYS A 143 -24.00 28.98 23.95
C CYS A 143 -23.13 28.62 22.73
N PRO A 144 -23.72 28.40 21.53
CA PRO A 144 -22.96 28.00 20.36
C PRO A 144 -21.90 29.01 19.94
N GLN A 145 -22.11 30.30 20.22
CA GLN A 145 -21.17 31.39 19.92
C GLN A 145 -19.84 31.28 20.68
N ASP A 146 -19.80 30.51 21.76
CA ASP A 146 -18.59 30.30 22.55
C ASP A 146 -17.70 29.17 22.00
N GLY A 147 -18.23 28.42 21.02
CA GLY A 147 -17.55 27.32 20.34
C GLY A 147 -16.79 27.73 19.10
N ILE A 148 -15.91 26.84 18.66
CA ILE A 148 -15.24 26.85 17.34
C ILE A 148 -15.45 25.46 16.74
N ASN A 149 -16.24 25.41 15.69
CA ASN A 149 -16.64 24.11 15.09
C ASN A 149 -15.56 23.55 14.17
N ALA A 150 -14.86 22.50 14.62
CA ALA A 150 -13.86 21.80 13.82
C ALA A 150 -14.49 21.09 12.60
N LEU A 151 -15.68 20.53 12.75
CA LEU A 151 -16.39 19.86 11.67
C LEU A 151 -16.77 20.81 10.52
N ASP A 152 -17.13 22.07 10.81
CA ASP A 152 -17.41 23.03 9.74
C ASP A 152 -16.18 23.30 8.88
N ALA A 153 -14.99 23.41 9.49
CA ALA A 153 -13.72 23.56 8.76
C ALA A 153 -13.43 22.33 7.89
N GLN A 154 -13.69 21.14 8.40
CA GLN A 154 -13.53 19.88 7.66
C GLN A 154 -14.49 19.81 6.46
N ILE A 155 -15.78 20.13 6.67
CA ILE A 155 -16.80 20.12 5.59
C ILE A 155 -16.44 21.13 4.50
N LEU A 156 -16.04 22.34 4.87
CA LEU A 156 -15.63 23.37 3.92
C LEU A 156 -14.39 22.94 3.12
N THR A 157 -13.42 22.33 3.77
CA THR A 157 -12.22 21.79 3.09
C THR A 157 -12.59 20.67 2.13
N TYR A 158 -13.43 19.74 2.54
CA TYR A 158 -13.90 18.63 1.69
C TYR A 158 -14.68 19.16 0.47
N ALA A 159 -15.55 20.13 0.66
CA ALA A 159 -16.27 20.79 -0.43
C ALA A 159 -15.34 21.53 -1.39
N ALA A 160 -14.34 22.26 -0.86
CA ALA A 160 -13.33 22.96 -1.66
C ALA A 160 -12.51 21.99 -2.54
N VAL A 161 -12.13 20.83 -1.99
CA VAL A 161 -11.48 19.76 -2.77
C VAL A 161 -12.42 19.26 -3.88
N GLY A 162 -13.71 19.12 -3.60
CA GLY A 162 -14.73 18.75 -4.58
C GLY A 162 -14.80 19.73 -5.76
N VAL A 163 -14.77 21.03 -5.48
CA VAL A 163 -14.76 22.10 -6.48
C VAL A 163 -13.46 22.13 -7.27
N LEU A 164 -12.31 21.92 -6.60
CA LEU A 164 -11.00 21.89 -7.22
C LEU A 164 -10.87 20.80 -8.31
N ARG A 165 -11.56 19.66 -8.16
CA ARG A 165 -11.46 18.54 -9.10
C ARG A 165 -11.71 18.92 -10.56
N GLN A 166 -12.54 19.93 -10.82
CA GLN A 166 -12.82 20.42 -12.17
C GLN A 166 -11.56 20.94 -12.90
N GLN A 167 -10.60 21.48 -12.17
CA GLN A 167 -9.38 22.08 -12.71
C GLN A 167 -8.18 21.13 -12.74
N LEU A 168 -8.34 19.91 -12.24
CA LEU A 168 -7.27 18.92 -12.23
C LEU A 168 -7.16 18.21 -13.58
N THR A 169 -5.94 17.86 -13.97
CA THR A 169 -5.70 17.07 -15.18
C THR A 169 -6.15 15.62 -14.99
N ASP A 170 -6.36 14.89 -16.10
CA ASP A 170 -6.78 13.47 -16.09
C ASP A 170 -5.83 12.53 -15.29
N ARG A 171 -4.61 13.00 -15.01
CA ARG A 171 -3.61 12.21 -14.28
C ARG A 171 -3.64 12.43 -12.77
N ILE A 172 -4.46 13.35 -12.27
CA ILE A 172 -4.56 13.65 -10.84
C ILE A 172 -5.93 13.18 -10.33
N ARG A 173 -5.92 12.45 -9.24
CA ARG A 173 -7.12 12.03 -8.51
C ARG A 173 -6.96 12.46 -7.06
N ILE A 174 -8.01 13.07 -6.50
CA ILE A 174 -8.10 13.41 -5.08
C ILE A 174 -9.39 12.83 -4.56
N HIS A 175 -9.28 12.04 -3.52
CA HIS A 175 -10.38 11.41 -2.80
C HIS A 175 -10.11 11.48 -1.31
N GLY A 176 -11.15 11.57 -0.49
CA GLY A 176 -11.02 11.59 0.97
C GLY A 176 -12.22 10.97 1.65
N VAL A 177 -12.05 10.66 2.91
CA VAL A 177 -13.11 10.24 3.84
C VAL A 177 -13.03 11.10 5.09
N ILE A 178 -14.16 11.27 5.78
CA ILE A 178 -14.21 11.86 7.11
C ILE A 178 -14.07 10.71 8.10
N VAL A 179 -13.02 10.73 8.91
CA VAL A 179 -12.72 9.70 9.90
C VAL A 179 -13.39 10.01 11.24
N ASP A 180 -13.38 11.28 11.64
CA ASP A 180 -14.04 11.79 12.84
C ASP A 180 -14.77 13.10 12.52
N GLY A 181 -15.93 13.32 13.08
CA GLY A 181 -16.76 14.51 12.87
C GLY A 181 -17.49 14.94 14.15
N GLY A 182 -17.02 14.50 15.31
CA GLY A 182 -17.60 14.80 16.62
C GLY A 182 -18.41 13.66 17.22
N THR A 183 -18.83 13.82 18.47
CA THR A 183 -19.38 12.74 19.31
C THR A 183 -20.86 12.84 19.57
N ALA A 184 -21.46 14.04 19.57
CA ALA A 184 -22.86 14.24 19.92
C ALA A 184 -23.47 15.46 19.19
N PRO A 185 -24.74 15.39 18.75
CA PRO A 185 -25.37 16.45 17.96
C PRO A 185 -25.65 17.73 18.73
N ASN A 186 -25.63 17.68 20.06
CA ASN A 186 -25.85 18.82 20.95
C ASN A 186 -24.56 19.50 21.45
N VAL A 187 -23.39 19.07 20.91
CA VAL A 187 -22.09 19.62 21.25
C VAL A 187 -21.40 20.09 19.98
N ILE A 188 -20.89 21.31 19.95
CA ILE A 188 -20.03 21.81 18.87
C ILE A 188 -18.74 20.97 18.85
N PRO A 189 -18.40 20.33 17.75
CA PRO A 189 -17.20 19.48 17.66
C PRO A 189 -15.90 20.26 17.85
N GLU A 190 -15.03 19.75 18.72
CA GLU A 190 -13.69 20.30 18.96
C GLU A 190 -12.58 19.63 18.16
N TYR A 191 -12.93 18.49 17.52
CA TYR A 191 -12.03 17.72 16.67
C TYR A 191 -12.81 17.05 15.54
#